data_157acedd91a3c35ac5e4cb7fa0fca276
#
_entry.id   157acedd91a3c35ac5e4cb7fa0fca276
#
_cell.length_a   1.000
_cell.length_b   1.000
_cell.length_c   1.000
_cell.angle_alpha   90.00
_cell.angle_beta   90.00
_cell.angle_gamma   90.00
#
_symmetry.space_group_name_H-M   'P 1'
#
loop_
_entity.id
_entity.type
_entity.pdbx_description
1 polymer ?
#
loop_
_entity_poly.entity_id
_entity_poly.type
_entity_poly.pdbx_seq_one_letter_code
_entity_poly.pdbx_strand_id
1 'polypeptide(L)'
;REKGISKAAKKASRIAAEGLCEVAVDGNKAYLFELNSETDFVAKNEKFTALLAQIGEICVKNNCKSAEEVLANGGEKLVVDATATIGEKISLRRVELVTKNDNQTFGVYKHMGGKIATVCVVEGNDAELAKDLSMHVTATHPLYTSKADVPADYLEKETHVQMELAKNDEKLAGKPEAALAKIIEGKVNKQLKEICLLDQPFVKDPGVTVEQHLANKHSAIVSFVRYEVGEGMEKRNDDFAAEVAAQAAAAAQKNNQ
;
A
#
# COMPACT_ATOMS: atom_id res chain seq x y z
N ARG A 1 -1.74 33.56 -5.99
CA ARG A 1 -2.66 32.57 -5.36
C ARG A 1 -3.68 32.05 -6.35
N GLU A 2 -4.42 32.92 -7.03
CA GLU A 2 -5.44 32.55 -8.02
C GLU A 2 -4.88 31.77 -9.22
N LYS A 3 -3.69 32.14 -9.72
CA LYS A 3 -3.03 31.40 -10.82
C LYS A 3 -2.62 29.98 -10.43
N GLY A 4 -2.22 29.76 -9.18
CA GLY A 4 -1.88 28.43 -8.66
C GLY A 4 -3.10 27.52 -8.55
N ILE A 5 -4.21 28.04 -8.03
CA ILE A 5 -5.49 27.33 -7.92
C ILE A 5 -6.00 26.96 -9.32
N SER A 6 -5.94 27.89 -10.28
CA SER A 6 -6.36 27.63 -11.66
C SER A 6 -5.52 26.55 -12.35
N LYS A 7 -4.19 26.55 -12.14
CA LYS A 7 -3.30 25.50 -12.66
C LYS A 7 -3.57 24.14 -12.04
N ALA A 8 -3.80 24.09 -10.74
CA ALA A 8 -4.16 22.85 -10.03
C ALA A 8 -5.51 22.31 -10.50
N ALA A 9 -6.51 23.18 -10.66
CA ALA A 9 -7.83 22.80 -11.14
C ALA A 9 -7.80 22.17 -12.53
N LYS A 10 -6.96 22.69 -13.44
CA LYS A 10 -6.79 22.14 -14.80
C LYS A 10 -6.19 20.73 -14.80
N LYS A 11 -5.46 20.35 -13.75
CA LYS A 11 -4.80 19.05 -13.61
C LYS A 11 -5.59 18.06 -12.77
N ALA A 12 -6.68 18.48 -12.15
CA ALA A 12 -7.44 17.68 -11.18
C ALA A 12 -7.94 16.34 -11.73
N SER A 13 -8.23 16.26 -13.02
CA SER A 13 -8.71 15.05 -13.69
C SER A 13 -7.60 14.10 -14.15
N ARG A 14 -6.34 14.49 -14.02
CA ARG A 14 -5.21 13.65 -14.44
C ARG A 14 -5.02 12.48 -13.48
N ILE A 15 -4.50 11.37 -14.01
CA ILE A 15 -4.17 10.20 -13.20
C ILE A 15 -2.81 10.46 -12.53
N ALA A 16 -2.79 10.38 -11.19
CA ALA A 16 -1.60 10.51 -10.37
C ALA A 16 -1.49 9.27 -9.48
N ALA A 17 -0.90 8.21 -10.01
CA ALA A 17 -0.75 6.91 -9.37
C ALA A 17 0.69 6.55 -9.03
N GLU A 18 1.62 7.47 -9.25
CA GLU A 18 3.01 7.41 -8.80
C GLU A 18 3.18 8.26 -7.54
N GLY A 19 4.35 8.34 -6.98
CA GLY A 19 4.64 9.14 -5.80
C GLY A 19 5.40 8.36 -4.73
N LEU A 20 5.20 8.72 -3.47
CA LEU A 20 5.84 8.08 -2.31
C LEU A 20 4.89 7.96 -1.13
N CYS A 21 5.09 6.91 -0.36
CA CYS A 21 4.55 6.76 0.99
C CYS A 21 5.60 7.21 2.01
N GLU A 22 5.14 7.75 3.13
CA GLU A 22 5.99 8.24 4.21
C GLU A 22 5.38 7.89 5.56
N VAL A 23 6.23 7.82 6.57
CA VAL A 23 5.84 7.59 7.96
C VAL A 23 6.47 8.66 8.84
N ALA A 24 5.64 9.38 9.57
CA ALA A 24 6.08 10.30 10.61
C ALA A 24 5.75 9.70 11.97
N VAL A 25 6.73 9.60 12.87
CA VAL A 25 6.56 9.01 14.20
C VAL A 25 6.74 10.09 15.25
N ASP A 26 5.79 10.16 16.16
CA ASP A 26 5.84 11.01 17.35
C ASP A 26 5.37 10.21 18.57
N GLY A 27 6.32 9.74 19.38
CA GLY A 27 6.02 8.95 20.58
C GLY A 27 5.22 7.69 20.25
N ASN A 28 4.00 7.63 20.79
CA ASN A 28 3.10 6.49 20.61
C ASN A 28 2.20 6.60 19.38
N LYS A 29 2.50 7.52 18.47
CA LYS A 29 1.74 7.75 17.23
C LYS A 29 2.63 7.66 16.00
N ALA A 30 2.19 6.92 15.00
CA ALA A 30 2.82 6.85 13.69
C ALA A 30 1.79 7.23 12.63
N TYR A 31 2.17 8.15 11.76
CA TYR A 31 1.31 8.66 10.69
C TYR A 31 1.87 8.11 9.37
N LEU A 32 1.13 7.19 8.77
CA LEU A 32 1.46 6.63 7.46
C LEU A 32 0.61 7.33 6.40
N PHE A 33 1.22 7.84 5.35
CA PHE A 33 0.49 8.55 4.30
C PHE A 33 1.10 8.33 2.92
N GLU A 34 0.29 8.57 1.90
CA GLU A 34 0.66 8.45 0.50
C GLU A 34 0.42 9.77 -0.23
N LEU A 35 1.48 10.32 -0.80
CA LEU A 35 1.46 11.51 -1.66
C LEU A 35 1.72 11.09 -3.10
N ASN A 36 0.78 11.38 -4.00
CA ASN A 36 0.86 10.96 -5.38
C ASN A 36 1.33 12.06 -6.32
N SER A 37 1.97 11.64 -7.41
CA SER A 37 2.36 12.42 -8.57
C SER A 37 1.97 11.67 -9.85
N GLU A 38 2.09 12.31 -11.00
CA GLU A 38 1.79 11.66 -12.28
C GLU A 38 2.92 10.72 -12.73
N THR A 39 4.17 11.09 -12.47
CA THR A 39 5.35 10.32 -12.84
C THR A 39 6.23 10.00 -11.65
N ASP A 40 7.02 8.95 -11.77
CA ASP A 40 8.01 8.54 -10.77
C ASP A 40 9.24 9.48 -10.72
N PHE A 41 9.48 10.25 -11.78
CA PHE A 41 10.53 11.29 -11.80
C PHE A 41 10.30 12.37 -10.76
N VAL A 42 9.05 12.81 -10.59
CA VAL A 42 8.67 13.82 -9.60
C VAL A 42 8.88 13.33 -8.18
N ALA A 43 8.71 12.04 -7.92
CA ALA A 43 8.95 11.43 -6.61
C ALA A 43 10.41 11.62 -6.12
N LYS A 44 11.37 11.86 -7.03
CA LYS A 44 12.78 12.14 -6.71
C LYS A 44 13.09 13.63 -6.62
N ASN A 45 12.12 14.50 -6.91
CA ASN A 45 12.28 15.95 -6.90
C ASN A 45 12.35 16.45 -5.45
N GLU A 46 13.27 17.37 -5.18
CA GLU A 46 13.46 17.96 -3.85
C GLU A 46 12.21 18.68 -3.33
N LYS A 47 11.45 19.33 -4.21
CA LYS A 47 10.19 19.99 -3.84
C LYS A 47 9.13 18.98 -3.40
N PHE A 48 9.09 17.82 -4.03
CA PHE A 48 8.18 16.73 -3.67
C PHE A 48 8.56 16.12 -2.32
N THR A 49 9.84 15.81 -2.10
CA THR A 49 10.32 15.28 -0.82
C THR A 49 10.19 16.28 0.32
N ALA A 50 10.37 17.57 0.06
CA ALA A 50 10.10 18.63 1.03
C ALA A 50 8.62 18.70 1.41
N LEU A 51 7.73 18.53 0.44
CA LEU A 51 6.29 18.47 0.70
C LEU A 51 5.91 17.28 1.57
N LEU A 52 6.52 16.11 1.33
CA LEU A 52 6.35 14.93 2.19
C LEU A 52 6.68 15.25 3.65
N ALA A 53 7.81 15.90 3.89
CA ALA A 53 8.23 16.31 5.23
C ALA A 53 7.23 17.28 5.86
N GLN A 54 6.76 18.27 5.11
CA GLN A 54 5.77 19.25 5.58
C GLN A 54 4.43 18.61 5.94
N ILE A 55 3.98 17.66 5.14
CA ILE A 55 2.75 16.90 5.43
C ILE A 55 2.92 16.09 6.72
N GLY A 56 4.06 15.44 6.91
CA GLY A 56 4.38 14.74 8.14
C GLY A 56 4.33 15.65 9.37
N GLU A 57 4.85 16.86 9.28
CA GLU A 57 4.78 17.88 10.34
C GLU A 57 3.33 18.27 10.66
N ILE A 58 2.49 18.44 9.65
CA ILE A 58 1.07 18.74 9.85
C ILE A 58 0.38 17.58 10.57
N CYS A 59 0.65 16.34 10.17
CA CYS A 59 0.12 15.16 10.84
C CYS A 59 0.45 15.14 12.33
N VAL A 60 1.71 15.34 12.67
CA VAL A 60 2.19 15.32 14.06
C VAL A 60 1.59 16.46 14.87
N LYS A 61 1.63 17.66 14.32
CA LYS A 61 1.14 18.86 15.03
C LYS A 61 -0.38 18.83 15.30
N ASN A 62 -1.15 18.27 14.38
CA ASN A 62 -2.62 18.33 14.44
C ASN A 62 -3.27 16.97 14.72
N ASN A 63 -2.49 15.92 14.99
CA ASN A 63 -2.99 14.55 15.22
C ASN A 63 -3.94 14.08 14.12
N CYS A 64 -3.55 14.28 12.86
CA CYS A 64 -4.41 14.00 11.71
C CYS A 64 -4.65 12.51 11.52
N LYS A 65 -5.90 12.11 11.34
CA LYS A 65 -6.32 10.72 11.13
C LYS A 65 -6.75 10.43 9.70
N SER A 66 -6.80 11.46 8.86
CA SER A 66 -7.26 11.36 7.48
C SER A 66 -6.58 12.39 6.59
N ALA A 67 -6.64 12.17 5.27
CA ALA A 67 -6.16 13.15 4.30
C ALA A 67 -6.93 14.46 4.40
N GLU A 68 -8.24 14.41 4.64
CA GLU A 68 -9.10 15.57 4.80
C GLU A 68 -8.65 16.45 5.96
N GLU A 69 -8.26 15.85 7.10
CA GLU A 69 -7.76 16.60 8.25
C GLU A 69 -6.44 17.30 7.95
N VAL A 70 -5.54 16.66 7.21
CA VAL A 70 -4.28 17.27 6.78
C VAL A 70 -4.54 18.46 5.86
N LEU A 71 -5.42 18.28 4.88
CA LEU A 71 -5.77 19.35 3.93
C LEU A 71 -6.41 20.54 4.64
N ALA A 72 -7.30 20.29 5.61
CA ALA A 72 -7.95 21.32 6.41
C ALA A 72 -6.98 22.09 7.32
N ASN A 73 -5.82 21.51 7.68
CA ASN A 73 -4.81 22.11 8.56
C ASN A 73 -3.61 22.70 7.80
N GLY A 74 -3.84 23.20 6.61
CA GLY A 74 -2.83 23.87 5.78
C GLY A 74 -2.24 23.00 4.67
N GLY A 75 -2.56 21.72 4.62
CA GLY A 75 -2.06 20.80 3.60
C GLY A 75 -2.58 21.13 2.21
N GLU A 76 -3.81 21.59 2.07
CA GLU A 76 -4.41 21.92 0.76
C GLU A 76 -3.59 22.98 0.02
N LYS A 77 -3.24 24.07 0.71
CA LYS A 77 -2.42 25.12 0.11
C LYS A 77 -1.06 24.59 -0.37
N LEU A 78 -0.41 23.76 0.44
CA LEU A 78 0.88 23.16 0.10
C LEU A 78 0.78 22.27 -1.14
N VAL A 79 -0.26 21.46 -1.25
CA VAL A 79 -0.49 20.56 -2.39
C VAL A 79 -0.82 21.36 -3.65
N VAL A 80 -1.66 22.38 -3.56
CA VAL A 80 -1.99 23.29 -4.69
C VAL A 80 -0.75 24.01 -5.19
N ASP A 81 0.05 24.60 -4.29
CA ASP A 81 1.27 25.32 -4.64
C ASP A 81 2.30 24.38 -5.28
N ALA A 82 2.43 23.15 -4.77
CA ALA A 82 3.32 22.15 -5.35
C ALA A 82 2.87 21.71 -6.75
N THR A 83 1.58 21.51 -6.97
CA THR A 83 1.03 21.18 -8.29
C THR A 83 1.35 22.29 -9.30
N ALA A 84 1.17 23.54 -8.92
CA ALA A 84 1.47 24.69 -9.78
C ALA A 84 2.96 24.82 -10.08
N THR A 85 3.81 24.56 -9.10
CA THR A 85 5.27 24.74 -9.20
C THR A 85 5.94 23.56 -9.93
N ILE A 86 5.54 22.32 -9.60
CA ILE A 86 6.12 21.11 -10.18
C ILE A 86 5.59 20.87 -11.59
N GLY A 87 4.34 21.25 -11.86
CA GLY A 87 3.72 21.08 -13.17
C GLY A 87 3.01 19.75 -13.39
N GLU A 88 2.92 18.92 -12.36
CA GLU A 88 2.12 17.69 -12.35
C GLU A 88 1.05 17.74 -11.27
N LYS A 89 -0.01 16.96 -11.45
CA LYS A 89 -0.99 16.75 -10.38
C LYS A 89 -0.32 16.12 -9.18
N ILE A 90 -0.37 16.80 -8.04
CA ILE A 90 0.04 16.29 -6.74
C ILE A 90 -1.22 16.09 -5.90
N SER A 91 -1.34 14.96 -5.22
CA SER A 91 -2.51 14.61 -4.45
C SER A 91 -2.13 13.86 -3.20
N LEU A 92 -2.63 14.28 -2.04
CA LEU A 92 -2.57 13.51 -0.80
C LEU A 92 -3.74 12.52 -0.82
N ARG A 93 -3.43 11.25 -1.06
CA ARG A 93 -4.45 10.22 -1.26
C ARG A 93 -5.04 9.72 0.04
N ARG A 94 -4.18 9.40 1.01
CA ARG A 94 -4.59 8.74 2.25
C ARG A 94 -3.61 9.00 3.37
N VAL A 95 -4.14 9.04 4.57
CA VAL A 95 -3.40 9.17 5.83
C VAL A 95 -4.01 8.22 6.83
N GLU A 96 -3.17 7.52 7.58
CA GLU A 96 -3.60 6.62 8.64
C GLU A 96 -2.77 6.82 9.88
N LEU A 97 -3.43 7.00 11.02
CA LEU A 97 -2.80 7.07 12.33
C LEU A 97 -2.76 5.68 12.94
N VAL A 98 -1.55 5.20 13.23
CA VAL A 98 -1.32 3.96 13.96
C VAL A 98 -0.83 4.32 15.35
N THR A 99 -1.50 3.80 16.38
CA THR A 99 -1.16 4.06 17.78
C THR A 99 -0.60 2.82 18.45
N LYS A 100 0.23 3.04 19.45
CA LYS A 100 0.73 2.00 20.36
C LYS A 100 0.66 2.50 21.80
N ASN A 101 0.78 1.58 22.75
CA ASN A 101 1.01 1.96 24.14
C ASN A 101 2.51 1.94 24.49
N ASP A 102 2.85 2.31 25.73
CA ASP A 102 4.25 2.41 26.19
C ASP A 102 4.96 1.05 26.26
N ASN A 103 4.21 -0.06 26.33
CA ASN A 103 4.75 -1.42 26.39
C ASN A 103 4.90 -2.07 25.01
N GLN A 104 4.68 -1.31 23.97
CA GLN A 104 4.71 -1.76 22.59
C GLN A 104 5.77 -1.00 21.79
N THR A 105 6.17 -1.55 20.66
CA THR A 105 7.20 -0.97 19.79
C THR A 105 6.71 -0.87 18.37
N PHE A 106 6.99 0.27 17.72
CA PHE A 106 6.81 0.43 16.29
C PHE A 106 7.95 -0.21 15.50
N GLY A 107 7.61 -0.94 14.45
CA GLY A 107 8.52 -1.25 13.36
C GLY A 107 8.13 -0.45 12.14
N VAL A 108 9.07 0.26 11.54
CA VAL A 108 8.85 1.05 10.33
C VAL A 108 9.84 0.59 9.26
N TYR A 109 9.34 0.34 8.06
CA TYR A 109 10.17 0.04 6.91
C TYR A 109 9.66 0.76 5.67
N LYS A 110 10.57 1.39 4.94
CA LYS A 110 10.29 2.01 3.65
C LYS A 110 11.14 1.33 2.57
N HIS A 111 10.47 0.80 1.57
CA HIS A 111 11.11 0.11 0.46
C HIS A 111 11.24 1.04 -0.74
N MET A 112 12.43 1.06 -1.37
CA MET A 112 12.71 1.90 -2.55
C MET A 112 12.35 3.38 -2.30
N GLY A 113 12.77 3.92 -1.16
CA GLY A 113 12.56 5.33 -0.81
C GLY A 113 11.14 5.70 -0.44
N GLY A 114 10.22 4.73 -0.36
CA GLY A 114 8.82 4.96 -0.03
C GLY A 114 7.82 4.46 -1.07
N LYS A 115 8.25 3.68 -2.06
CA LYS A 115 7.29 2.99 -2.95
C LYS A 115 6.34 2.09 -2.18
N ILE A 116 6.86 1.50 -1.11
CA ILE A 116 6.07 0.77 -0.11
C ILE A 116 6.53 1.27 1.25
N ALA A 117 5.60 1.52 2.15
CA ALA A 117 5.87 1.83 3.55
C ALA A 117 5.00 0.96 4.44
N THR A 118 5.59 0.43 5.50
CA THR A 118 4.91 -0.45 6.44
C THR A 118 5.17 0.00 7.87
N VAL A 119 4.12 -0.05 8.68
CA VAL A 119 4.18 0.15 10.13
C VAL A 119 3.65 -1.09 10.81
N CYS A 120 4.45 -1.68 11.69
CA CYS A 120 4.01 -2.77 12.56
C CYS A 120 4.06 -2.31 14.01
N VAL A 121 3.15 -2.83 14.83
CA VAL A 121 3.17 -2.68 16.29
C VAL A 121 3.34 -4.07 16.90
N VAL A 122 4.35 -4.24 17.72
CA VAL A 122 4.62 -5.49 18.44
C VAL A 122 4.59 -5.27 19.94
N GLU A 123 4.25 -6.31 20.67
CA GLU A 123 4.33 -6.30 22.13
C GLU A 123 5.81 -6.29 22.57
N GLY A 124 6.09 -5.56 23.65
CA GLY A 124 7.42 -5.47 24.21
C GLY A 124 8.28 -4.36 23.60
N ASN A 125 9.60 -4.46 23.84
CA ASN A 125 10.56 -3.41 23.51
C ASN A 125 11.63 -3.85 22.50
N ASP A 126 11.38 -4.91 21.74
CA ASP A 126 12.31 -5.44 20.75
C ASP A 126 12.20 -4.69 19.41
N ALA A 127 13.02 -3.66 19.25
CA ALA A 127 13.03 -2.83 18.05
C ALA A 127 13.47 -3.59 16.80
N GLU A 128 14.39 -4.54 16.93
CA GLU A 128 14.85 -5.37 15.82
C GLU A 128 13.74 -6.29 15.32
N LEU A 129 13.02 -6.95 16.23
CA LEU A 129 11.86 -7.77 15.90
C LEU A 129 10.79 -6.95 15.15
N ALA A 130 10.45 -5.77 15.67
CA ALA A 130 9.47 -4.89 15.05
C ALA A 130 9.87 -4.49 13.63
N LYS A 131 11.13 -4.14 13.41
CA LYS A 131 11.67 -3.82 12.09
C LYS A 131 11.65 -5.02 11.16
N ASP A 132 12.08 -6.18 11.62
CA ASP A 132 12.09 -7.41 10.83
C ASP A 132 10.68 -7.81 10.38
N LEU A 133 9.68 -7.65 11.25
CA LEU A 133 8.28 -7.89 10.89
C LEU A 133 7.77 -6.88 9.86
N SER A 134 8.15 -5.61 9.97
CA SER A 134 7.75 -4.62 8.96
C SER A 134 8.39 -4.90 7.61
N MET A 135 9.64 -5.38 7.56
CA MET A 135 10.27 -5.86 6.33
C MET A 135 9.56 -7.09 5.76
N HIS A 136 9.19 -8.04 6.62
CA HIS A 136 8.43 -9.22 6.23
C HIS A 136 7.08 -8.86 5.60
N VAL A 137 6.31 -8.01 6.27
CA VAL A 137 5.00 -7.53 5.76
C VAL A 137 5.16 -6.83 4.42
N THR A 138 6.20 -6.02 4.27
CA THR A 138 6.50 -5.36 2.99
C THR A 138 6.72 -6.37 1.87
N ALA A 139 7.51 -7.41 2.14
CA ALA A 139 7.89 -8.41 1.15
C ALA A 139 6.75 -9.38 0.78
N THR A 140 5.91 -9.76 1.73
CA THR A 140 4.93 -10.84 1.56
C THR A 140 3.48 -10.37 1.39
N HIS A 141 3.20 -9.12 1.70
CA HIS A 141 1.88 -8.49 1.59
C HIS A 141 0.74 -9.34 2.21
N PRO A 142 0.82 -9.70 3.49
CA PRO A 142 -0.28 -10.39 4.14
C PRO A 142 -1.51 -9.47 4.21
N LEU A 143 -2.70 -10.06 4.08
CA LEU A 143 -3.95 -9.31 4.13
C LEU A 143 -4.57 -9.32 5.53
N TYR A 144 -4.32 -10.36 6.31
CA TYR A 144 -4.88 -10.58 7.65
C TYR A 144 -3.79 -11.06 8.60
N THR A 145 -3.99 -10.82 9.88
CA THR A 145 -3.06 -11.32 10.91
C THR A 145 -3.17 -12.85 11.04
N SER A 146 -4.40 -13.37 11.16
CA SER A 146 -4.66 -14.79 11.34
C SER A 146 -5.92 -15.22 10.57
N LYS A 147 -6.13 -16.53 10.48
CA LYS A 147 -7.34 -17.10 9.86
C LYS A 147 -8.63 -16.62 10.52
N ALA A 148 -8.61 -16.36 11.82
CA ALA A 148 -9.76 -15.86 12.57
C ALA A 148 -10.21 -14.48 12.10
N ASP A 149 -9.30 -13.69 11.51
CA ASP A 149 -9.58 -12.34 11.02
C ASP A 149 -10.12 -12.32 9.59
N VAL A 150 -10.10 -13.44 8.90
CA VAL A 150 -10.57 -13.54 7.50
C VAL A 150 -12.08 -13.46 7.47
N PRO A 151 -12.68 -12.50 6.72
CA PRO A 151 -14.13 -12.38 6.63
C PRO A 151 -14.78 -13.60 5.98
N ALA A 152 -15.98 -13.96 6.42
CA ALA A 152 -16.73 -15.11 5.88
C ALA A 152 -17.00 -14.97 4.37
N ASP A 153 -17.29 -13.77 3.89
CA ASP A 153 -17.50 -13.48 2.48
C ASP A 153 -16.24 -13.71 1.63
N TYR A 154 -15.06 -13.43 2.17
CA TYR A 154 -13.80 -13.76 1.50
C TYR A 154 -13.65 -15.27 1.34
N LEU A 155 -13.92 -16.03 2.41
CA LEU A 155 -13.87 -17.50 2.40
C LEU A 155 -14.86 -18.09 1.38
N GLU A 156 -16.07 -17.57 1.32
CA GLU A 156 -17.09 -17.99 0.36
C GLU A 156 -16.65 -17.73 -1.09
N LYS A 157 -16.11 -16.54 -1.37
CA LYS A 157 -15.60 -16.20 -2.70
C LYS A 157 -14.43 -17.08 -3.11
N GLU A 158 -13.47 -17.29 -2.20
CA GLU A 158 -12.31 -18.12 -2.48
C GLU A 158 -12.71 -19.58 -2.71
N THR A 159 -13.63 -20.11 -1.90
CA THR A 159 -14.19 -21.45 -2.09
C THR A 159 -14.85 -21.57 -3.46
N HIS A 160 -15.65 -20.57 -3.85
CA HIS A 160 -16.31 -20.54 -5.16
C HIS A 160 -15.30 -20.53 -6.31
N VAL A 161 -14.24 -19.72 -6.22
CA VAL A 161 -13.16 -19.67 -7.22
C VAL A 161 -12.49 -21.04 -7.36
N GLN A 162 -12.17 -21.71 -6.23
CA GLN A 162 -11.54 -23.03 -6.26
C GLN A 162 -12.48 -24.10 -6.82
N MET A 163 -13.78 -24.00 -6.56
CA MET A 163 -14.79 -24.89 -7.16
C MET A 163 -14.86 -24.72 -8.69
N GLU A 164 -14.86 -23.49 -9.18
CA GLU A 164 -14.88 -23.23 -10.63
C GLU A 164 -13.60 -23.71 -11.31
N LEU A 165 -12.45 -23.50 -10.69
CA LEU A 165 -11.18 -24.03 -11.19
C LEU A 165 -11.17 -25.56 -11.24
N ALA A 166 -11.73 -26.21 -10.24
CA ALA A 166 -11.81 -27.67 -10.16
C ALA A 166 -12.72 -28.28 -11.25
N LYS A 167 -13.79 -27.60 -11.63
CA LYS A 167 -14.67 -28.04 -12.73
C LYS A 167 -13.95 -28.08 -14.09
N ASN A 168 -12.97 -27.21 -14.26
CA ASN A 168 -12.18 -27.10 -15.50
C ASN A 168 -10.89 -27.92 -15.46
N ASP A 169 -10.59 -28.62 -14.36
CA ASP A 169 -9.40 -29.44 -14.20
C ASP A 169 -9.73 -30.91 -14.56
N GLU A 170 -9.17 -31.39 -15.67
CA GLU A 170 -9.35 -32.76 -16.14
C GLU A 170 -8.93 -33.84 -15.12
N LYS A 171 -7.92 -33.52 -14.29
CA LYS A 171 -7.41 -34.43 -13.25
C LYS A 171 -8.43 -34.66 -12.13
N LEU A 172 -9.36 -33.72 -11.95
CA LEU A 172 -10.40 -33.78 -10.93
C LEU A 172 -11.74 -34.24 -11.47
N ALA A 173 -11.86 -34.38 -12.80
CA ALA A 173 -13.07 -34.87 -13.44
C ALA A 173 -13.35 -36.31 -13.01
N GLY A 174 -14.61 -36.60 -12.65
CA GLY A 174 -15.05 -37.93 -12.25
C GLY A 174 -14.75 -38.31 -10.81
N LYS A 175 -14.15 -37.43 -9.99
CA LYS A 175 -13.98 -37.71 -8.56
C LYS A 175 -15.29 -37.61 -7.80
N PRO A 176 -15.51 -38.45 -6.76
CA PRO A 176 -16.66 -38.31 -5.90
C PRO A 176 -16.76 -36.93 -5.27
N GLU A 177 -17.99 -36.46 -5.07
CA GLU A 177 -18.28 -35.15 -4.51
C GLU A 177 -17.59 -34.90 -3.16
N ALA A 178 -17.58 -35.92 -2.28
CA ALA A 178 -16.92 -35.85 -0.97
C ALA A 178 -15.39 -35.69 -1.10
N ALA A 179 -14.75 -36.38 -2.04
CA ALA A 179 -13.32 -36.25 -2.29
C ALA A 179 -12.97 -34.88 -2.89
N LEU A 180 -13.81 -34.39 -3.79
CA LEU A 180 -13.66 -33.07 -4.39
C LEU A 180 -13.77 -31.96 -3.34
N ALA A 181 -14.74 -32.07 -2.43
CA ALA A 181 -14.92 -31.13 -1.33
C ALA A 181 -13.67 -31.03 -0.44
N LYS A 182 -13.02 -32.15 -0.11
CA LYS A 182 -11.75 -32.14 0.66
C LYS A 182 -10.60 -31.50 -0.10
N ILE A 183 -10.51 -31.72 -1.41
CA ILE A 183 -9.47 -31.12 -2.25
C ILE A 183 -9.64 -29.59 -2.28
N ILE A 184 -10.87 -29.11 -2.44
CA ILE A 184 -11.20 -27.68 -2.43
C ILE A 184 -10.87 -27.06 -1.07
N GLU A 185 -11.25 -27.71 0.03
CA GLU A 185 -10.91 -27.27 1.38
C GLU A 185 -9.39 -27.14 1.57
N GLY A 186 -8.62 -28.11 1.09
CA GLY A 186 -7.15 -28.07 1.13
C GLY A 186 -6.57 -26.91 0.33
N LYS A 187 -7.12 -26.61 -0.84
CA LYS A 187 -6.70 -25.48 -1.66
C LYS A 187 -7.02 -24.12 -1.02
N VAL A 188 -8.20 -23.99 -0.42
CA VAL A 188 -8.60 -22.80 0.33
C VAL A 188 -7.70 -22.60 1.54
N ASN A 189 -7.42 -23.65 2.31
CA ASN A 189 -6.49 -23.58 3.45
C ASN A 189 -5.07 -23.18 3.03
N LYS A 190 -4.61 -23.67 1.90
CA LYS A 190 -3.29 -23.27 1.35
C LYS A 190 -3.28 -21.78 1.01
N GLN A 191 -4.32 -21.27 0.39
CA GLN A 191 -4.47 -19.86 0.07
C GLN A 191 -4.51 -19.00 1.34
N LEU A 192 -5.22 -19.43 2.38
CA LEU A 192 -5.27 -18.74 3.66
C LEU A 192 -3.89 -18.61 4.32
N LYS A 193 -3.06 -19.65 4.23
CA LYS A 193 -1.68 -19.58 4.74
C LYS A 193 -0.82 -18.57 4.01
N GLU A 194 -1.09 -18.30 2.74
CA GLU A 194 -0.36 -17.31 1.97
C GLU A 194 -0.73 -15.87 2.35
N ILE A 195 -1.97 -15.63 2.77
CA ILE A 195 -2.48 -14.29 3.07
C ILE A 195 -2.55 -13.94 4.55
N CYS A 196 -2.37 -14.91 5.45
CA CYS A 196 -2.37 -14.68 6.91
C CYS A 196 -0.95 -14.58 7.42
N LEU A 197 -0.62 -13.44 8.02
CA LEU A 197 0.73 -13.13 8.50
C LEU A 197 1.33 -14.24 9.37
N LEU A 198 0.58 -14.71 10.36
CA LEU A 198 1.08 -15.69 11.34
C LEU A 198 1.42 -17.04 10.73
N ASP A 199 0.79 -17.41 9.62
CA ASP A 199 1.00 -18.69 8.94
C ASP A 199 2.12 -18.63 7.88
N GLN A 200 2.58 -17.46 7.53
CA GLN A 200 3.62 -17.30 6.51
C GLN A 200 4.98 -17.77 7.02
N PRO A 201 5.80 -18.41 6.18
CA PRO A 201 7.22 -18.62 6.51
C PRO A 201 7.91 -17.28 6.74
N PHE A 202 8.64 -17.14 7.84
CA PHE A 202 9.32 -15.90 8.15
C PHE A 202 10.45 -15.62 7.13
N VAL A 203 10.45 -14.43 6.53
CA VAL A 203 11.35 -14.09 5.43
C VAL A 203 12.84 -14.29 5.79
N LYS A 204 13.24 -13.91 7.01
CA LYS A 204 14.62 -14.03 7.48
C LYS A 204 14.99 -15.45 7.96
N ASP A 205 14.00 -16.28 8.25
CA ASP A 205 14.19 -17.67 8.67
C ASP A 205 13.00 -18.53 8.21
N PRO A 206 12.98 -18.96 6.92
CA PRO A 206 11.84 -19.70 6.36
C PRO A 206 11.55 -21.07 7.01
N GLY A 207 12.44 -21.56 7.85
CA GLY A 207 12.23 -22.78 8.63
C GLY A 207 11.20 -22.65 9.74
N VAL A 208 10.82 -21.42 10.09
CA VAL A 208 9.78 -21.13 11.09
C VAL A 208 8.71 -20.22 10.47
N THR A 209 7.49 -20.32 11.01
CA THR A 209 6.43 -19.36 10.67
C THR A 209 6.62 -18.06 11.46
N VAL A 210 5.96 -16.98 11.02
CA VAL A 210 5.94 -15.72 11.77
C VAL A 210 5.42 -15.94 13.19
N GLU A 211 4.38 -16.77 13.37
CA GLU A 211 3.83 -17.11 14.68
C GLU A 211 4.89 -17.76 15.59
N GLN A 212 5.62 -18.74 15.07
CA GLN A 212 6.70 -19.43 15.80
C GLN A 212 7.83 -18.47 16.15
N HIS A 213 8.22 -17.60 15.23
CA HIS A 213 9.26 -16.60 15.47
C HIS A 213 8.87 -15.63 16.57
N LEU A 214 7.63 -15.12 16.55
CA LEU A 214 7.09 -14.27 17.60
C LEU A 214 7.06 -14.97 18.96
N ALA A 215 6.62 -16.23 19.00
CA ALA A 215 6.60 -17.04 20.23
C ALA A 215 8.02 -17.24 20.80
N ASN A 216 9.01 -17.50 19.94
CA ASN A 216 10.42 -17.62 20.34
C ASN A 216 10.99 -16.32 20.93
N LYS A 217 10.44 -15.18 20.55
CA LYS A 217 10.80 -13.85 21.07
C LYS A 217 9.91 -13.40 22.22
N HIS A 218 9.00 -14.23 22.69
CA HIS A 218 8.03 -13.92 23.73
C HIS A 218 7.25 -12.64 23.42
N SER A 219 6.87 -12.45 22.17
CA SER A 219 6.16 -11.27 21.66
C SER A 219 4.92 -11.67 20.85
N ALA A 220 4.17 -10.67 20.43
CA ALA A 220 3.00 -10.82 19.58
C ALA A 220 2.89 -9.62 18.64
N ILE A 221 2.28 -9.83 17.49
CA ILE A 221 1.88 -8.72 16.60
C ILE A 221 0.57 -8.12 17.11
N VAL A 222 0.53 -6.80 17.24
CA VAL A 222 -0.67 -6.04 17.62
C VAL A 222 -1.41 -5.58 16.38
N SER A 223 -0.69 -4.98 15.44
CA SER A 223 -1.24 -4.49 14.18
C SER A 223 -0.15 -4.31 13.14
N PHE A 224 -0.57 -4.26 11.88
CA PHE A 224 0.31 -3.85 10.80
C PHE A 224 -0.50 -3.09 9.74
N VAL A 225 0.14 -2.14 9.10
CA VAL A 225 -0.41 -1.38 7.96
C VAL A 225 0.66 -1.31 6.88
N ARG A 226 0.28 -1.64 5.66
CA ARG A 226 1.16 -1.60 4.49
C ARG A 226 0.53 -0.73 3.41
N TYR A 227 1.23 0.31 3.01
CA TYR A 227 0.85 1.15 1.88
C TYR A 227 1.81 0.94 0.71
N GLU A 228 1.27 0.72 -0.45
CA GLU A 228 1.99 0.71 -1.71
C GLU A 228 1.47 1.82 -2.60
N VAL A 229 2.38 2.58 -3.20
CA VAL A 229 2.04 3.69 -4.09
C VAL A 229 1.15 3.20 -5.23
N GLY A 230 0.01 3.86 -5.42
CA GLY A 230 -0.92 3.58 -6.50
C GLY A 230 -1.80 2.35 -6.30
N GLU A 231 -1.74 1.70 -5.15
CA GLU A 231 -2.54 0.50 -4.86
C GLU A 231 -4.04 0.79 -4.98
N GLY A 232 -4.72 0.00 -5.79
CA GLY A 232 -6.16 0.16 -6.02
C GLY A 232 -6.56 1.36 -6.89
N MET A 233 -5.61 2.11 -7.41
CA MET A 233 -5.87 3.23 -8.30
C MET A 233 -5.82 2.83 -9.77
N GLU A 234 -6.55 3.57 -10.62
CA GLU A 234 -6.36 3.53 -12.06
C GLU A 234 -4.94 4.03 -12.40
N LYS A 235 -4.22 3.28 -13.23
CA LYS A 235 -2.86 3.64 -13.66
C LYS A 235 -2.89 4.19 -15.07
N ARG A 236 -1.94 5.12 -15.36
CA ARG A 236 -1.71 5.58 -16.73
C ARG A 236 -1.32 4.40 -17.61
N ASN A 237 -1.94 4.32 -18.77
CA ASN A 237 -1.55 3.37 -19.79
C ASN A 237 -0.44 4.01 -20.63
N ASP A 238 0.82 3.89 -20.19
CA ASP A 238 2.00 4.40 -20.89
C ASP A 238 2.39 3.41 -22.01
N ASP A 239 1.53 3.27 -23.01
CA ASP A 239 1.90 2.63 -24.25
C ASP A 239 2.70 3.64 -25.09
N PHE A 240 4.01 3.66 -24.87
CA PHE A 240 4.94 4.54 -25.57
C PHE A 240 4.85 4.42 -27.10
N ALA A 241 4.60 3.22 -27.60
CA ALA A 241 4.44 2.98 -29.04
C ALA A 241 3.16 3.65 -29.57
N ALA A 242 2.05 3.54 -28.83
CA ALA A 242 0.79 4.20 -29.21
C ALA A 242 0.90 5.72 -29.11
N GLU A 243 1.61 6.23 -28.12
CA GLU A 243 1.85 7.68 -27.96
C GLU A 243 2.69 8.25 -29.11
N VAL A 244 3.76 7.57 -29.49
CA VAL A 244 4.60 7.95 -30.64
C VAL A 244 3.79 7.90 -31.93
N ALA A 245 2.98 6.85 -32.13
CA ALA A 245 2.11 6.74 -33.31
C ALA A 245 1.10 7.88 -33.39
N ALA A 246 0.49 8.25 -32.25
CA ALA A 246 -0.46 9.36 -32.18
C ALA A 246 0.20 10.71 -32.49
N GLN A 247 1.42 10.94 -31.99
CA GLN A 247 2.19 12.15 -32.28
C GLN A 247 2.60 12.23 -33.75
N ALA A 248 3.01 11.11 -34.35
CA ALA A 248 3.36 11.03 -35.76
C ALA A 248 2.14 11.33 -36.65
N ALA A 249 0.99 10.76 -36.33
CA ALA A 249 -0.26 11.02 -37.05
C ALA A 249 -0.70 12.50 -36.96
N ALA A 250 -0.57 13.11 -35.78
CA ALA A 250 -0.90 14.53 -35.57
C ALA A 250 0.07 15.46 -36.36
N ALA A 251 1.34 15.12 -36.44
CA ALA A 251 2.32 15.87 -37.25
C ALA A 251 2.04 15.77 -38.75
N ALA A 252 1.64 14.60 -39.25
CA ALA A 252 1.27 14.39 -40.65
C ALA A 252 0.04 15.21 -41.06
N GLN A 253 -0.95 15.36 -40.18
CA GLN A 253 -2.14 16.18 -40.43
C GLN A 253 -1.82 17.68 -40.55
N LYS A 254 -0.83 18.17 -39.79
CA LYS A 254 -0.40 19.59 -39.85
C LYS A 254 0.35 19.93 -41.12
N ASN A 255 1.00 18.97 -41.74
CA ASN A 255 1.78 19.20 -42.98
C ASN A 255 0.89 19.13 -44.27
N ASN A 256 -0.37 18.72 -44.14
CA ASN A 256 -1.32 18.63 -45.25
C ASN A 256 -2.32 19.78 -45.28
N GLN A 257 -2.15 20.85 -44.47
CA GLN A 257 -2.89 22.09 -44.49
C GLN A 257 -1.97 23.24 -44.93
#